data_b872e9a1fe27422ef9f61088c6203797
#
_entry.id   b872e9a1fe27422ef9f61088c6203797
#
_cell.length_a   1.000
_cell.length_b   1.000
_cell.length_c   1.000
_cell.angle_alpha   90.00
_cell.angle_beta   90.00
_cell.angle_gamma   90.00
#
_symmetry.space_group_name_H-M   'P 1'
#
loop_
_entity.id
_entity.type
_entity.pdbx_description
1 polymer ?
#
loop_
_entity_poly.entity_id
_entity_poly.type
_entity_poly.pdbx_seq_one_letter_code
_entity_poly.pdbx_strand_id
1 'polypeptide(L)'
;TGNSYTVVSGVQAVVAASERLGIDLDSATGVVVGAGGAIGKALALLLSEQIHRLILVGNPLRRQKSEHRMLKVVVEIIQHLRDLAEGGVSFAANSLGAYVESLQDLPADSDSLTVWIEYVRNLMGEGAPITITVDLKEHLPLADVLMVATSSLERLITPDSLKQGAVICDMSRPSNVSEDVLEKRPDVLVIDGGIIAMPSAPDLGWNFGFEKGTGFACMSETIMLALEQRYEHASLGADLNLEQLEMMRQLAKKQGFTLAGLRNLDRPLDPAVWNRVRAK
;
A
#
# COMPACT_ATOMS: atom_id res chain seq x y z
N THR A 1 13.86 -6.05 9.55
CA THR A 1 12.65 -6.39 10.28
C THR A 1 11.54 -6.99 9.40
N GLY A 2 11.74 -7.19 8.10
CA GLY A 2 10.77 -7.82 7.19
C GLY A 2 9.66 -6.89 6.70
N ASN A 3 9.83 -5.58 6.78
CA ASN A 3 8.83 -4.61 6.32
C ASN A 3 8.76 -4.51 4.79
N SER A 4 9.86 -4.76 4.08
CA SER A 4 9.92 -4.59 2.62
C SER A 4 9.00 -5.58 1.91
N TYR A 5 9.10 -6.86 2.21
CA TYR A 5 8.21 -7.85 1.60
C TYR A 5 6.77 -7.75 2.08
N THR A 6 6.56 -7.26 3.30
CA THR A 6 5.22 -6.95 3.81
C THR A 6 4.54 -5.89 2.93
N VAL A 7 5.24 -4.81 2.56
CA VAL A 7 4.73 -3.78 1.65
C VAL A 7 4.45 -4.35 0.27
N VAL A 8 5.42 -5.05 -0.32
CA VAL A 8 5.29 -5.66 -1.66
C VAL A 8 4.07 -6.58 -1.72
N SER A 9 3.91 -7.47 -0.75
CA SER A 9 2.80 -8.42 -0.70
C SER A 9 1.44 -7.72 -0.47
N GLY A 10 1.41 -6.63 0.31
CA GLY A 10 0.21 -5.84 0.51
C GLY A 10 -0.30 -5.20 -0.78
N VAL A 11 0.59 -4.60 -1.57
CA VAL A 11 0.23 -4.03 -2.87
C VAL A 11 -0.20 -5.12 -3.84
N GLN A 12 0.53 -6.25 -3.91
CA GLN A 12 0.13 -7.39 -4.72
C GLN A 12 -1.27 -7.93 -4.37
N ALA A 13 -1.61 -7.96 -3.08
CA ALA A 13 -2.93 -8.38 -2.63
C ALA A 13 -4.04 -7.44 -3.10
N VAL A 14 -3.80 -6.12 -3.02
CA VAL A 14 -4.73 -5.09 -3.51
C VAL A 14 -4.91 -5.20 -5.02
N VAL A 15 -3.83 -5.31 -5.79
CA VAL A 15 -3.89 -5.44 -7.26
C VAL A 15 -4.69 -6.68 -7.64
N ALA A 16 -4.38 -7.85 -7.06
CA ALA A 16 -5.10 -9.10 -7.33
C ALA A 16 -6.59 -9.02 -6.95
N ALA A 17 -6.93 -8.33 -5.85
CA ALA A 17 -8.31 -8.12 -5.45
C ALA A 17 -9.05 -7.19 -6.43
N SER A 18 -8.41 -6.09 -6.83
CA SER A 18 -8.94 -5.10 -7.77
C SER A 18 -9.21 -5.73 -9.14
N GLU A 19 -8.26 -6.46 -9.70
CA GLU A 19 -8.42 -7.19 -10.96
C GLU A 19 -9.62 -8.16 -10.90
N ARG A 20 -9.71 -8.92 -9.81
CA ARG A 20 -10.80 -9.89 -9.63
C ARG A 20 -12.18 -9.25 -9.49
N LEU A 21 -12.25 -8.03 -8.93
CA LEU A 21 -13.49 -7.26 -8.82
C LEU A 21 -13.78 -6.41 -10.06
N GLY A 22 -12.83 -6.27 -10.99
CA GLY A 22 -12.97 -5.44 -12.18
C GLY A 22 -12.80 -3.95 -11.87
N ILE A 23 -12.05 -3.61 -10.81
CA ILE A 23 -11.65 -2.24 -10.49
C ILE A 23 -10.47 -1.89 -11.38
N ASP A 24 -10.65 -0.91 -12.24
CA ASP A 24 -9.60 -0.34 -13.06
C ASP A 24 -8.80 0.67 -12.21
N LEU A 25 -7.58 0.28 -11.83
CA LEU A 25 -6.71 1.11 -10.99
C LEU A 25 -6.30 2.41 -11.69
N ASP A 26 -6.18 2.43 -13.01
CA ASP A 26 -5.81 3.63 -13.79
C ASP A 26 -6.92 4.70 -13.78
N SER A 27 -8.09 4.39 -13.26
CA SER A 27 -9.19 5.33 -13.03
C SER A 27 -9.61 5.43 -11.56
N ALA A 28 -9.01 4.64 -10.69
CA ALA A 28 -9.39 4.49 -9.28
C ALA A 28 -8.72 5.53 -8.36
N THR A 29 -9.37 5.78 -7.22
CA THR A 29 -8.81 6.56 -6.11
C THR A 29 -8.26 5.64 -5.03
N GLY A 30 -6.96 5.74 -4.77
CA GLY A 30 -6.28 5.07 -3.66
C GLY A 30 -6.19 5.99 -2.44
N VAL A 31 -6.44 5.43 -1.27
CA VAL A 31 -6.26 6.12 0.01
C VAL A 31 -5.27 5.32 0.86
N VAL A 32 -4.22 5.97 1.37
CA VAL A 32 -3.23 5.36 2.26
C VAL A 32 -3.29 6.00 3.63
N VAL A 33 -3.74 5.24 4.63
CA VAL A 33 -3.83 5.68 6.03
C VAL A 33 -2.54 5.34 6.76
N GLY A 34 -1.97 6.35 7.43
CA GLY A 34 -0.65 6.21 8.04
C GLY A 34 0.51 6.48 7.06
N ALA A 35 0.25 7.21 5.97
CA ALA A 35 1.21 7.49 4.90
C ALA A 35 2.52 8.16 5.36
N GLY A 36 2.54 8.85 6.50
CA GLY A 36 3.77 9.42 7.07
C GLY A 36 4.65 8.42 7.85
N GLY A 37 4.24 7.15 7.98
CA GLY A 37 5.02 6.06 8.57
C GLY A 37 5.81 5.28 7.51
N ALA A 38 6.79 4.46 7.92
CA ALA A 38 7.66 3.72 7.00
C ALA A 38 6.88 2.83 6.02
N ILE A 39 5.99 1.98 6.55
CA ILE A 39 5.16 1.08 5.73
C ILE A 39 4.20 1.89 4.85
N GLY A 40 3.48 2.88 5.46
CA GLY A 40 2.53 3.70 4.71
C GLY A 40 3.17 4.50 3.58
N LYS A 41 4.38 5.06 3.80
CA LYS A 41 5.17 5.71 2.74
C LYS A 41 5.46 4.74 1.59
N ALA A 42 5.99 3.57 1.90
CA ALA A 42 6.35 2.59 0.88
C ALA A 42 5.12 2.05 0.13
N LEU A 43 3.98 1.87 0.82
CA LEU A 43 2.71 1.54 0.17
C LEU A 43 2.26 2.64 -0.80
N ALA A 44 2.37 3.91 -0.39
CA ALA A 44 2.02 5.04 -1.23
C ALA A 44 2.89 5.12 -2.49
N LEU A 45 4.20 4.88 -2.35
CA LEU A 45 5.13 4.83 -3.48
C LEU A 45 4.75 3.73 -4.47
N LEU A 46 4.59 2.48 -4.02
CA LEU A 46 4.24 1.37 -4.92
C LEU A 46 2.83 1.49 -5.51
N LEU A 47 1.86 2.01 -4.75
CA LEU A 47 0.50 2.21 -5.24
C LEU A 47 0.46 3.33 -6.29
N SER A 48 1.29 4.38 -6.16
CA SER A 48 1.35 5.50 -7.09
C SER A 48 1.68 5.09 -8.52
N GLU A 49 2.35 3.95 -8.71
CA GLU A 49 2.70 3.41 -10.02
C GLU A 49 1.47 2.99 -10.85
N GLN A 50 0.33 2.70 -10.18
CA GLN A 50 -0.81 2.01 -10.78
C GLN A 50 -2.16 2.69 -10.53
N ILE A 51 -2.19 3.88 -9.90
CA ILE A 51 -3.44 4.53 -9.50
C ILE A 51 -3.65 5.85 -10.22
N HIS A 52 -4.93 6.21 -10.44
CA HIS A 52 -5.27 7.51 -11.01
C HIS A 52 -5.09 8.64 -9.98
N ARG A 53 -5.67 8.48 -8.80
CA ARG A 53 -5.66 9.49 -7.73
C ARG A 53 -5.19 8.88 -6.42
N LEU A 54 -4.34 9.61 -5.70
CA LEU A 54 -3.78 9.16 -4.42
C LEU A 54 -4.04 10.16 -3.30
N ILE A 55 -4.62 9.68 -2.21
CA ILE A 55 -4.89 10.46 -1.00
C ILE A 55 -4.07 9.91 0.16
N LEU A 56 -3.18 10.72 0.70
CA LEU A 56 -2.33 10.38 1.83
C LEU A 56 -2.94 10.90 3.13
N VAL A 57 -3.22 9.99 4.06
CA VAL A 57 -3.86 10.33 5.33
C VAL A 57 -2.87 10.21 6.49
N GLY A 58 -2.69 11.31 7.21
CA GLY A 58 -1.81 11.42 8.37
C GLY A 58 -2.55 11.32 9.70
N ASN A 59 -1.77 11.44 10.80
CA ASN A 59 -2.32 11.41 12.16
C ASN A 59 -2.88 12.80 12.57
N PRO A 60 -4.19 12.91 12.86
CA PRO A 60 -4.82 14.18 13.24
C PRO A 60 -4.29 14.76 14.56
N LEU A 61 -3.84 13.90 15.50
CA LEU A 61 -3.28 14.33 16.77
C LEU A 61 -1.90 15.01 16.62
N ARG A 62 -1.25 14.88 15.47
CA ARG A 62 0.05 15.45 15.15
C ARG A 62 0.04 16.13 13.78
N ARG A 63 -1.00 16.93 13.52
CA ARG A 63 -1.30 17.54 12.21
C ARG A 63 -0.07 18.08 11.49
N GLN A 64 0.61 19.07 12.06
CA GLN A 64 1.78 19.72 11.43
C GLN A 64 2.91 18.73 11.10
N LYS A 65 3.22 17.82 12.02
CA LYS A 65 4.26 16.81 11.81
C LYS A 65 3.84 15.79 10.72
N SER A 66 2.57 15.41 10.69
CA SER A 66 2.02 14.52 9.67
C SER A 66 2.04 15.17 8.31
N GLU A 67 1.58 16.42 8.20
CA GLU A 67 1.60 17.20 6.97
C GLU A 67 3.01 17.30 6.39
N HIS A 68 3.99 17.72 7.21
CA HIS A 68 5.38 17.82 6.76
C HIS A 68 5.95 16.46 6.28
N ARG A 69 5.62 15.37 6.95
CA ARG A 69 6.04 14.03 6.51
C ARG A 69 5.38 13.61 5.21
N MET A 70 4.07 13.87 5.07
CA MET A 70 3.35 13.52 3.84
C MET A 70 3.82 14.36 2.65
N LEU A 71 4.17 15.64 2.85
CA LEU A 71 4.80 16.45 1.80
C LEU A 71 6.10 15.82 1.30
N LYS A 72 6.94 15.30 2.20
CA LYS A 72 8.15 14.55 1.79
C LYS A 72 7.79 13.29 0.98
N VAL A 73 6.76 12.57 1.39
CA VAL A 73 6.28 11.39 0.65
C VAL A 73 5.83 11.78 -0.75
N VAL A 74 5.13 12.91 -0.92
CA VAL A 74 4.74 13.40 -2.25
C VAL A 74 5.95 13.74 -3.11
N VAL A 75 6.97 14.37 -2.52
CA VAL A 75 8.26 14.62 -3.23
C VAL A 75 8.86 13.30 -3.72
N GLU A 76 8.98 12.31 -2.82
CA GLU A 76 9.54 10.99 -3.17
C GLU A 76 8.68 10.27 -4.24
N ILE A 77 7.35 10.41 -4.22
CA ILE A 77 6.46 9.86 -5.25
C ILE A 77 6.75 10.51 -6.62
N ILE A 78 6.85 11.83 -6.69
CA ILE A 78 7.12 12.54 -7.95
C ILE A 78 8.48 12.13 -8.50
N GLN A 79 9.51 12.10 -7.68
CA GLN A 79 10.85 11.68 -8.09
C GLN A 79 10.85 10.22 -8.58
N HIS A 80 10.22 9.31 -7.84
CA HIS A 80 10.10 7.91 -8.20
C HIS A 80 9.40 7.68 -9.55
N LEU A 81 8.25 8.31 -9.75
CA LEU A 81 7.49 8.17 -11.00
C LEU A 81 8.26 8.76 -12.19
N ARG A 82 8.98 9.87 -12.00
CA ARG A 82 9.87 10.42 -13.00
C ARG A 82 11.00 9.45 -13.35
N ASP A 83 11.69 8.91 -12.34
CA ASP A 83 12.78 7.96 -12.55
C ASP A 83 12.31 6.71 -13.31
N LEU A 84 11.10 6.23 -13.04
CA LEU A 84 10.47 5.13 -13.79
C LEU A 84 10.21 5.50 -15.24
N ALA A 85 9.68 6.70 -15.51
CA ALA A 85 9.46 7.19 -16.87
C ALA A 85 10.79 7.32 -17.65
N GLU A 86 11.81 7.91 -17.04
CA GLU A 86 13.16 8.00 -17.61
C GLU A 86 13.79 6.62 -17.85
N GLY A 87 13.46 5.65 -17.00
CA GLY A 87 13.83 4.23 -17.16
C GLY A 87 13.03 3.46 -18.22
N GLY A 88 12.09 4.14 -18.92
CA GLY A 88 11.30 3.57 -20.02
C GLY A 88 9.99 2.90 -19.60
N VAL A 89 9.52 3.10 -18.36
CA VAL A 89 8.18 2.67 -17.93
C VAL A 89 7.14 3.59 -18.57
N SER A 90 6.16 3.02 -19.27
CA SER A 90 5.02 3.77 -19.83
C SER A 90 3.84 3.70 -18.87
N PHE A 91 3.29 4.84 -18.53
CA PHE A 91 2.11 4.94 -17.67
C PHE A 91 0.82 5.03 -18.51
N ALA A 92 -0.29 4.54 -17.95
CA ALA A 92 -1.61 4.74 -18.54
C ALA A 92 -1.97 6.24 -18.56
N ALA A 93 -2.66 6.68 -19.60
CA ALA A 93 -2.90 8.11 -19.88
C ALA A 93 -3.57 8.90 -18.74
N ASN A 94 -4.37 8.23 -17.92
CA ASN A 94 -5.09 8.84 -16.78
C ASN A 94 -4.41 8.57 -15.43
N SER A 95 -3.27 7.87 -15.40
CA SER A 95 -2.60 7.52 -14.16
C SER A 95 -1.89 8.71 -13.51
N LEU A 96 -1.58 8.58 -12.23
CA LEU A 96 -0.74 9.53 -11.51
C LEU A 96 0.66 9.66 -12.16
N GLY A 97 1.19 8.55 -12.71
CA GLY A 97 2.45 8.56 -13.44
C GLY A 97 2.42 9.49 -14.67
N ALA A 98 1.39 9.36 -15.51
CA ALA A 98 1.22 10.23 -16.68
C ALA A 98 1.04 11.72 -16.28
N TYR A 99 0.37 11.98 -15.16
CA TYR A 99 0.29 13.34 -14.62
C TYR A 99 1.67 13.88 -14.25
N VAL A 100 2.51 13.08 -13.58
CA VAL A 100 3.88 13.48 -13.19
C VAL A 100 4.75 13.72 -14.42
N GLU A 101 4.65 12.91 -15.49
CA GLU A 101 5.33 13.15 -16.77
C GLU A 101 4.92 14.47 -17.43
N SER A 102 3.70 14.93 -17.20
CA SER A 102 3.19 16.19 -17.76
C SER A 102 3.65 17.45 -17.01
N LEU A 103 4.23 17.29 -15.81
CA LEU A 103 4.66 18.42 -14.98
C LEU A 103 5.81 19.20 -15.62
N GLN A 104 5.72 20.52 -15.51
CA GLN A 104 6.73 21.47 -15.98
C GLN A 104 7.46 22.09 -14.79
N ASP A 105 8.65 22.62 -15.07
CA ASP A 105 9.44 23.40 -14.09
C ASP A 105 9.70 22.66 -12.76
N LEU A 106 9.92 21.35 -12.84
CA LEU A 106 10.30 20.54 -11.67
C LEU A 106 11.62 21.05 -11.08
N PRO A 107 11.75 21.10 -9.74
CA PRO A 107 13.05 21.35 -9.11
C PRO A 107 14.09 20.33 -9.56
N ALA A 108 15.36 20.76 -9.63
CA ALA A 108 16.46 19.85 -9.92
C ALA A 108 16.70 18.88 -8.76
N ASP A 109 17.28 17.71 -9.05
CA ASP A 109 17.61 16.72 -8.01
C ASP A 109 18.61 17.25 -6.97
N SER A 110 19.45 18.21 -7.38
CA SER A 110 20.39 18.93 -6.52
C SER A 110 19.74 19.99 -5.64
N ASP A 111 18.47 20.36 -5.89
CA ASP A 111 17.77 21.35 -5.10
C ASP A 111 17.44 20.84 -3.69
N SER A 112 17.37 21.79 -2.75
CA SER A 112 17.07 21.43 -1.37
C SER A 112 15.64 20.88 -1.23
N LEU A 113 15.45 20.02 -0.24
CA LEU A 113 14.12 19.50 0.12
C LEU A 113 13.09 20.62 0.38
N THR A 114 13.55 21.80 0.82
CA THR A 114 12.66 22.96 1.04
C THR A 114 12.07 23.46 -0.28
N VAL A 115 12.86 23.55 -1.35
CA VAL A 115 12.41 23.93 -2.69
C VAL A 115 11.40 22.90 -3.21
N TRP A 116 11.69 21.62 -3.08
CA TRP A 116 10.78 20.55 -3.46
C TRP A 116 9.46 20.61 -2.70
N ILE A 117 9.48 20.83 -1.37
CA ILE A 117 8.26 20.94 -0.57
C ILE A 117 7.42 22.15 -0.98
N GLU A 118 8.03 23.27 -1.30
CA GLU A 118 7.34 24.46 -1.78
C GLU A 118 6.67 24.20 -3.15
N TYR A 119 7.41 23.59 -4.06
CA TYR A 119 6.88 23.16 -5.36
C TYR A 119 5.64 22.26 -5.19
N VAL A 120 5.77 21.21 -4.37
CA VAL A 120 4.68 20.26 -4.11
C VAL A 120 3.46 20.92 -3.48
N ARG A 121 3.64 21.88 -2.56
CA ARG A 121 2.52 22.64 -1.98
C ARG A 121 1.75 23.43 -3.02
N ASN A 122 2.46 24.05 -3.95
CA ASN A 122 1.83 24.80 -5.04
C ASN A 122 1.14 23.86 -6.05
N LEU A 123 1.66 22.65 -6.24
CA LEU A 123 1.09 21.64 -7.13
C LEU A 123 -0.22 21.05 -6.59
N MET A 124 -0.33 20.86 -5.26
CA MET A 124 -1.51 20.27 -4.62
C MET A 124 -2.67 21.28 -4.50
N GLY A 125 -3.15 21.76 -5.64
CA GLY A 125 -4.34 22.62 -5.75
C GLY A 125 -5.62 21.84 -6.03
N GLU A 126 -6.70 22.57 -6.31
CA GLU A 126 -7.96 21.98 -6.72
C GLU A 126 -7.77 21.16 -8.01
N GLY A 127 -8.19 19.89 -8.00
CA GLY A 127 -8.08 18.99 -9.14
C GLY A 127 -6.77 18.19 -9.22
N ALA A 128 -5.78 18.44 -8.36
CA ALA A 128 -4.56 17.62 -8.35
C ALA A 128 -4.86 16.14 -8.02
N PRO A 129 -4.23 15.19 -8.73
CA PRO A 129 -4.48 13.76 -8.51
C PRO A 129 -3.81 13.23 -7.23
N ILE A 130 -3.04 14.07 -6.52
CA ILE A 130 -2.44 13.72 -5.24
C ILE A 130 -2.88 14.73 -4.16
N THR A 131 -3.27 14.22 -2.99
CA THR A 131 -3.80 15.02 -1.88
C THR A 131 -3.23 14.52 -0.56
N ILE A 132 -2.93 15.44 0.36
CA ILE A 132 -2.58 15.10 1.75
C ILE A 132 -3.67 15.60 2.70
N THR A 133 -4.01 14.80 3.71
CA THR A 133 -5.04 15.17 4.68
C THR A 133 -4.79 14.50 6.03
N VAL A 134 -5.47 14.98 7.06
CA VAL A 134 -5.62 14.28 8.34
C VAL A 134 -7.09 13.95 8.63
N ASP A 135 -7.99 14.33 7.73
CA ASP A 135 -9.42 14.01 7.82
C ASP A 135 -9.73 12.75 7.00
N LEU A 136 -9.67 11.62 7.70
CA LEU A 136 -9.95 10.32 7.09
C LEU A 136 -11.42 10.21 6.66
N LYS A 137 -12.37 10.70 7.47
CA LYS A 137 -13.81 10.48 7.25
C LYS A 137 -14.32 11.16 5.98
N GLU A 138 -13.77 12.32 5.66
CA GLU A 138 -14.13 13.07 4.45
C GLU A 138 -13.71 12.31 3.17
N HIS A 139 -12.63 11.52 3.25
CA HIS A 139 -12.01 10.90 2.09
C HIS A 139 -12.34 9.40 1.90
N LEU A 140 -12.87 8.73 2.93
CA LEU A 140 -13.29 7.33 2.83
C LEU A 140 -14.31 7.07 1.71
N PRO A 141 -15.33 7.96 1.48
CA PRO A 141 -16.31 7.74 0.40
C PRO A 141 -15.71 7.82 -1.01
N LEU A 142 -14.48 8.30 -1.15
CA LEU A 142 -13.79 8.43 -2.44
C LEU A 142 -12.94 7.19 -2.76
N ALA A 143 -12.60 6.37 -1.75
CA ALA A 143 -11.64 5.30 -1.87
C ALA A 143 -12.20 4.08 -2.63
N ASP A 144 -11.68 3.81 -3.81
CA ASP A 144 -11.83 2.50 -4.48
C ASP A 144 -10.92 1.46 -3.83
N VAL A 145 -9.72 1.91 -3.44
CA VAL A 145 -8.71 1.13 -2.73
C VAL A 145 -8.29 1.87 -1.47
N LEU A 146 -8.34 1.19 -0.33
CA LEU A 146 -7.90 1.72 0.96
C LEU A 146 -6.80 0.83 1.53
N MET A 147 -5.61 1.37 1.72
CA MET A 147 -4.51 0.71 2.40
C MET A 147 -4.30 1.31 3.79
N VAL A 148 -4.32 0.47 4.83
CA VAL A 148 -4.21 0.92 6.22
C VAL A 148 -2.94 0.37 6.83
N ALA A 149 -2.05 1.27 7.27
CA ALA A 149 -0.75 0.92 7.86
C ALA A 149 -0.42 1.88 9.01
N THR A 150 -1.12 1.75 10.12
CA THR A 150 -0.89 2.60 11.29
C THR A 150 -0.48 1.81 12.51
N SER A 151 0.10 2.50 13.50
CA SER A 151 0.37 1.97 14.84
C SER A 151 -0.74 2.35 15.84
N SER A 152 -1.89 2.85 15.37
CA SER A 152 -3.02 3.15 16.23
C SER A 152 -3.61 1.87 16.81
N LEU A 153 -4.03 1.93 18.06
CA LEU A 153 -4.80 0.86 18.70
C LEU A 153 -6.31 1.02 18.46
N GLU A 154 -6.73 2.13 17.87
CA GLU A 154 -8.13 2.43 17.60
C GLU A 154 -8.61 1.79 16.30
N ARG A 155 -9.89 1.45 16.25
CA ARG A 155 -10.59 1.04 15.03
C ARG A 155 -10.94 2.29 14.21
N LEU A 156 -10.07 2.66 13.27
CA LEU A 156 -10.19 3.86 12.47
C LEU A 156 -11.19 3.72 11.32
N ILE A 157 -11.32 2.51 10.79
CA ILE A 157 -12.19 2.20 9.65
C ILE A 157 -13.46 1.55 10.19
N THR A 158 -14.56 2.28 10.10
CA THR A 158 -15.89 1.85 10.55
C THR A 158 -16.83 1.67 9.35
N PRO A 159 -17.99 1.04 9.50
CA PRO A 159 -18.95 0.84 8.40
C PRO A 159 -19.39 2.12 7.72
N ASP A 160 -19.38 3.23 8.46
CA ASP A 160 -19.86 4.50 7.96
C ASP A 160 -18.90 5.08 6.91
N SER A 161 -19.47 5.67 5.87
CA SER A 161 -18.73 6.42 4.85
C SER A 161 -17.75 5.60 3.95
N LEU A 162 -17.84 4.26 3.94
CA LEU A 162 -17.08 3.47 2.97
C LEU A 162 -17.74 3.50 1.59
N LYS A 163 -16.94 3.63 0.53
CA LYS A 163 -17.42 3.51 -0.84
C LYS A 163 -17.88 2.07 -1.11
N GLN A 164 -19.02 1.93 -1.77
CA GLN A 164 -19.48 0.62 -2.24
C GLN A 164 -18.48 0.00 -3.23
N GLY A 165 -18.20 -1.27 -3.09
CA GLY A 165 -17.23 -1.98 -3.94
C GLY A 165 -15.78 -1.75 -3.58
N ALA A 166 -15.47 -0.97 -2.54
CA ALA A 166 -14.09 -0.68 -2.14
C ALA A 166 -13.33 -1.93 -1.70
N VAL A 167 -12.03 -1.95 -2.01
CA VAL A 167 -11.07 -2.91 -1.49
C VAL A 167 -10.29 -2.27 -0.34
N ILE A 168 -10.34 -2.86 0.83
CA ILE A 168 -9.65 -2.41 2.04
C ILE A 168 -8.58 -3.43 2.40
N CYS A 169 -7.31 -3.05 2.35
CA CYS A 169 -6.18 -3.86 2.79
C CYS A 169 -5.65 -3.32 4.11
N ASP A 170 -5.88 -4.06 5.21
CA ASP A 170 -5.39 -3.68 6.52
C ASP A 170 -4.11 -4.44 6.87
N MET A 171 -3.03 -3.69 6.95
CA MET A 171 -1.71 -4.20 7.32
C MET A 171 -1.33 -3.87 8.77
N SER A 172 -2.25 -3.23 9.50
CA SER A 172 -2.03 -2.84 10.88
C SER A 172 -2.17 -4.05 11.82
N ARG A 173 -1.35 -4.06 12.84
CA ARG A 173 -1.49 -5.05 13.93
C ARG A 173 -1.42 -4.29 15.28
N PRO A 174 -2.50 -4.32 16.07
CA PRO A 174 -3.81 -4.90 15.77
C PRO A 174 -4.52 -4.21 14.60
N SER A 175 -5.51 -4.89 13.99
CA SER A 175 -6.31 -4.36 12.87
C SER A 175 -6.94 -3.01 13.19
N ASN A 176 -6.90 -2.08 12.27
CA ASN A 176 -7.61 -0.80 12.37
C ASN A 176 -9.00 -0.82 11.72
N VAL A 177 -9.36 -1.89 11.03
CA VAL A 177 -10.73 -2.11 10.53
C VAL A 177 -11.58 -2.67 11.64
N SER A 178 -12.77 -2.07 11.87
CA SER A 178 -13.75 -2.57 12.83
C SER A 178 -14.37 -3.88 12.33
N GLU A 179 -14.60 -4.83 13.23
CA GLU A 179 -15.26 -6.09 12.92
C GLU A 179 -16.67 -5.90 12.34
N ASP A 180 -17.36 -4.84 12.77
CA ASP A 180 -18.66 -4.42 12.24
C ASP A 180 -18.67 -4.18 10.72
N VAL A 181 -17.52 -3.86 10.12
CA VAL A 181 -17.44 -3.65 8.66
C VAL A 181 -17.82 -4.92 7.91
N LEU A 182 -17.36 -6.09 8.39
CA LEU A 182 -17.64 -7.37 7.74
C LEU A 182 -19.13 -7.74 7.78
N GLU A 183 -19.84 -7.34 8.84
CA GLU A 183 -21.25 -7.65 9.01
C GLU A 183 -22.15 -6.62 8.34
N LYS A 184 -21.84 -5.33 8.50
CA LYS A 184 -22.70 -4.22 8.06
C LYS A 184 -22.44 -3.76 6.63
N ARG A 185 -21.27 -4.08 6.07
CA ARG A 185 -20.84 -3.68 4.74
C ARG A 185 -20.39 -4.89 3.90
N PRO A 186 -21.31 -5.83 3.59
CA PRO A 186 -20.99 -6.98 2.74
C PRO A 186 -20.65 -6.57 1.30
N ASP A 187 -20.86 -5.31 0.94
CA ASP A 187 -20.56 -4.65 -0.32
C ASP A 187 -19.12 -4.13 -0.42
N VAL A 188 -18.30 -4.27 0.62
CA VAL A 188 -16.86 -3.94 0.57
C VAL A 188 -16.02 -5.19 0.81
N LEU A 189 -14.84 -5.22 0.20
CA LEU A 189 -13.88 -6.31 0.42
C LEU A 189 -12.83 -5.86 1.43
N VAL A 190 -12.76 -6.56 2.56
CA VAL A 190 -11.66 -6.39 3.52
C VAL A 190 -10.68 -7.55 3.37
N ILE A 191 -9.40 -7.24 3.17
CA ILE A 191 -8.32 -8.23 3.08
C ILE A 191 -7.18 -7.89 4.03
N ASP A 192 -6.52 -8.93 4.51
CA ASP A 192 -5.26 -8.83 5.22
C ASP A 192 -4.11 -8.85 4.22
N GLY A 193 -3.12 -7.98 4.40
CA GLY A 193 -1.86 -8.04 3.65
C GLY A 193 -0.84 -8.93 4.35
N GLY A 194 0.11 -9.46 3.56
CA GLY A 194 1.33 -10.02 4.11
C GLY A 194 1.31 -11.48 4.54
N ILE A 195 0.38 -12.31 4.04
CA ILE A 195 0.44 -13.77 4.21
C ILE A 195 0.95 -14.41 2.93
N ILE A 196 2.00 -15.21 3.06
CA ILE A 196 2.80 -15.75 1.96
C ILE A 196 2.77 -17.27 1.94
N ALA A 197 2.60 -17.85 0.77
CA ALA A 197 2.82 -19.25 0.50
C ALA A 197 4.31 -19.48 0.18
N MET A 198 4.94 -20.36 0.94
CA MET A 198 6.34 -20.71 0.76
C MET A 198 6.47 -21.87 -0.23
N PRO A 199 7.51 -21.88 -1.08
CA PRO A 199 7.76 -22.98 -2.00
C PRO A 199 7.93 -24.30 -1.23
N SER A 200 7.42 -25.39 -1.81
CA SER A 200 7.48 -26.75 -1.21
C SER A 200 6.72 -26.90 0.12
N ALA A 201 5.93 -25.93 0.53
CA ALA A 201 5.10 -25.95 1.75
C ALA A 201 5.83 -26.55 2.99
N PRO A 202 6.97 -25.97 3.43
CA PRO A 202 7.78 -26.52 4.51
C PRO A 202 6.99 -26.59 5.82
N ASP A 203 7.31 -27.58 6.65
CA ASP A 203 6.88 -27.60 8.04
C ASP A 203 7.90 -26.80 8.87
N LEU A 204 7.47 -25.65 9.39
CA LEU A 204 8.33 -24.79 10.19
C LEU A 204 8.36 -25.21 11.69
N GLY A 205 7.65 -26.29 12.05
CA GLY A 205 7.56 -26.77 13.42
C GLY A 205 6.72 -25.89 14.37
N TRP A 206 6.06 -24.85 13.83
CA TRP A 206 5.26 -23.88 14.57
C TRP A 206 3.91 -23.69 13.88
N ASN A 207 2.86 -23.57 14.69
CA ASN A 207 1.53 -23.22 14.19
C ASN A 207 1.30 -21.72 14.36
N PHE A 208 1.32 -20.99 13.25
CA PHE A 208 1.05 -19.55 13.19
C PHE A 208 -0.44 -19.22 12.99
N GLY A 209 -1.32 -20.23 13.04
CA GLY A 209 -2.74 -20.07 12.73
C GLY A 209 -3.07 -20.17 11.25
N PHE A 210 -2.09 -20.49 10.41
CA PHE A 210 -2.23 -20.64 8.94
C PHE A 210 -2.05 -22.08 8.49
N GLU A 211 -2.38 -22.36 7.23
CA GLU A 211 -2.12 -23.63 6.58
C GLU A 211 -0.62 -23.91 6.51
N LYS A 212 -0.26 -25.20 6.49
CA LYS A 212 1.13 -25.64 6.32
C LYS A 212 1.78 -24.98 5.10
N GLY A 213 3.01 -24.51 5.25
CA GLY A 213 3.74 -23.83 4.18
C GLY A 213 3.34 -22.38 3.96
N THR A 214 2.54 -21.81 4.86
CA THR A 214 2.24 -20.37 4.83
C THR A 214 2.77 -19.66 6.06
N GLY A 215 3.03 -18.37 5.94
CA GLY A 215 3.54 -17.54 7.02
C GLY A 215 3.50 -16.06 6.71
N PHE A 216 3.94 -15.25 7.66
CA PHE A 216 3.99 -13.80 7.48
C PHE A 216 5.07 -13.39 6.47
N ALA A 217 4.81 -12.34 5.70
CA ALA A 217 5.76 -11.76 4.74
C ALA A 217 7.07 -11.31 5.41
N CYS A 218 7.00 -10.78 6.62
CA CYS A 218 8.20 -10.39 7.37
C CYS A 218 9.12 -11.57 7.70
N MET A 219 8.57 -12.76 7.96
CA MET A 219 9.34 -13.98 8.14
C MET A 219 9.89 -14.48 6.80
N SER A 220 9.06 -14.45 5.77
CA SER A 220 9.46 -14.86 4.41
C SER A 220 10.61 -14.02 3.88
N GLU A 221 10.64 -12.70 4.16
CA GLU A 221 11.79 -11.83 3.85
C GLU A 221 13.07 -12.35 4.47
N THR A 222 13.04 -12.68 5.77
CA THR A 222 14.22 -13.22 6.46
C THR A 222 14.66 -14.55 5.88
N ILE A 223 13.71 -15.42 5.55
CA ILE A 223 13.99 -16.73 4.94
C ILE A 223 14.63 -16.53 3.55
N MET A 224 14.07 -15.66 2.71
CA MET A 224 14.60 -15.37 1.38
C MET A 224 16.03 -14.83 1.41
N LEU A 225 16.31 -13.90 2.33
CA LEU A 225 17.66 -13.36 2.52
C LEU A 225 18.64 -14.45 2.99
N ALA A 226 18.22 -15.31 3.90
CA ALA A 226 19.06 -16.43 4.37
C ALA A 226 19.36 -17.44 3.26
N LEU A 227 18.38 -17.76 2.41
CA LEU A 227 18.57 -18.64 1.25
C LEU A 227 19.58 -18.07 0.23
N GLU A 228 19.64 -16.74 0.10
CA GLU A 228 20.64 -16.04 -0.74
C GLU A 228 21.95 -15.78 0.00
N GLN A 229 22.10 -16.26 1.24
CA GLN A 229 23.28 -15.98 2.10
C GLN A 229 23.55 -14.48 2.29
N ARG A 230 22.51 -13.64 2.22
CA ARG A 230 22.57 -12.20 2.42
C ARG A 230 22.27 -11.88 3.88
N TYR A 231 23.30 -11.81 4.69
CA TYR A 231 23.21 -11.54 6.13
C TYR A 231 23.39 -10.03 6.40
N GLU A 232 22.52 -9.25 5.81
CA GLU A 232 22.52 -7.79 5.87
C GLU A 232 21.19 -7.22 6.38
N HIS A 233 21.18 -5.94 6.70
CA HIS A 233 19.97 -5.25 7.10
C HIS A 233 19.17 -4.81 5.86
N ALA A 234 18.06 -5.48 5.57
CA ALA A 234 17.19 -5.15 4.45
C ALA A 234 16.07 -4.16 4.83
N SER A 235 15.76 -4.00 6.11
CA SER A 235 14.72 -3.10 6.60
C SER A 235 15.14 -2.52 7.95
N LEU A 236 15.91 -1.43 7.96
CA LEU A 236 16.35 -0.76 9.17
C LEU A 236 15.62 0.58 9.37
N GLY A 237 15.08 0.75 10.56
CA GLY A 237 14.51 2.04 10.97
C GLY A 237 13.18 2.37 10.31
N ALA A 238 12.96 3.66 10.11
CA ALA A 238 11.71 4.23 9.60
C ALA A 238 11.71 4.42 8.07
N ASP A 239 12.81 4.20 7.39
CA ASP A 239 12.93 4.40 5.95
C ASP A 239 13.06 3.06 5.24
N LEU A 240 12.04 2.73 4.45
CA LEU A 240 12.09 1.66 3.47
C LEU A 240 12.55 2.27 2.14
N ASN A 241 13.59 1.68 1.58
CA ASN A 241 14.20 2.09 0.33
C ASN A 241 13.56 1.29 -0.82
N LEU A 242 13.28 1.96 -1.93
CA LEU A 242 12.69 1.35 -3.13
C LEU A 242 13.54 0.20 -3.69
N GLU A 243 14.87 0.33 -3.67
CA GLU A 243 15.77 -0.74 -4.11
C GLU A 243 15.58 -2.02 -3.29
N GLN A 244 15.33 -1.87 -1.99
CA GLN A 244 15.04 -3.03 -1.11
C GLN A 244 13.69 -3.65 -1.41
N LEU A 245 12.67 -2.85 -1.73
CA LEU A 245 11.36 -3.34 -2.13
C LEU A 245 11.46 -4.15 -3.43
N GLU A 246 12.17 -3.61 -4.43
CA GLU A 246 12.38 -4.29 -5.70
C GLU A 246 13.24 -5.56 -5.55
N MET A 247 14.30 -5.48 -4.76
CA MET A 247 15.10 -6.66 -4.41
C MET A 247 14.23 -7.77 -3.80
N MET A 248 13.35 -7.45 -2.85
CA MET A 248 12.46 -8.44 -2.24
C MET A 248 11.47 -9.01 -3.26
N ARG A 249 10.94 -8.19 -4.16
CA ARG A 249 10.07 -8.64 -5.27
C ARG A 249 10.79 -9.67 -6.15
N GLN A 250 12.03 -9.38 -6.53
CA GLN A 250 12.85 -10.26 -7.36
C GLN A 250 13.22 -11.56 -6.64
N LEU A 251 13.61 -11.49 -5.37
CA LEU A 251 13.90 -12.68 -4.57
C LEU A 251 12.68 -13.58 -4.41
N ALA A 252 11.51 -13.00 -4.12
CA ALA A 252 10.27 -13.75 -4.02
C ALA A 252 9.96 -14.49 -5.33
N LYS A 253 10.07 -13.79 -6.47
CA LYS A 253 9.87 -14.38 -7.80
C LYS A 253 10.89 -15.49 -8.08
N LYS A 254 12.17 -15.26 -7.79
CA LYS A 254 13.27 -16.22 -8.01
C LYS A 254 13.09 -17.49 -7.19
N GLN A 255 12.69 -17.34 -5.93
CA GLN A 255 12.61 -18.44 -4.97
C GLN A 255 11.21 -19.08 -4.90
N GLY A 256 10.20 -18.53 -5.61
CA GLY A 256 8.86 -19.09 -5.66
C GLY A 256 7.96 -18.76 -4.46
N PHE A 257 8.25 -17.67 -3.74
CA PHE A 257 7.36 -17.15 -2.70
C PHE A 257 6.22 -16.36 -3.36
N THR A 258 4.98 -16.66 -2.98
CA THR A 258 3.78 -16.03 -3.56
C THR A 258 2.78 -15.66 -2.47
N LEU A 259 1.77 -14.85 -2.81
CA LEU A 259 0.64 -14.65 -1.90
C LEU A 259 -0.05 -16.00 -1.61
N ALA A 260 -0.41 -16.22 -0.34
CA ALA A 260 -1.18 -17.38 0.10
C ALA A 260 -2.68 -17.26 -0.21
N GLY A 261 -3.02 -16.60 -1.32
CA GLY A 261 -4.38 -16.17 -1.63
C GLY A 261 -4.78 -14.91 -0.85
N LEU A 262 -6.01 -14.45 -1.08
CA LEU A 262 -6.57 -13.32 -0.34
C LEU A 262 -7.27 -13.82 0.91
N ARG A 263 -7.05 -13.15 2.03
CA ARG A 263 -7.48 -13.56 3.37
C ARG A 263 -8.15 -12.41 4.08
N ASN A 264 -8.96 -12.75 5.09
CA ASN A 264 -9.53 -11.79 6.02
C ASN A 264 -9.52 -12.41 7.43
N LEU A 265 -9.10 -11.65 8.44
CA LEU A 265 -8.91 -12.12 9.81
C LEU A 265 -8.11 -13.44 9.84
N ASP A 266 -7.00 -13.45 9.13
CA ASP A 266 -6.08 -14.58 9.01
C ASP A 266 -6.70 -15.88 8.42
N ARG A 267 -7.90 -15.79 7.79
CA ARG A 267 -8.61 -16.91 7.15
C ARG A 267 -8.75 -16.69 5.65
N PRO A 268 -8.74 -17.75 4.83
CA PRO A 268 -9.07 -17.65 3.41
C PRO A 268 -10.45 -16.99 3.21
N LEU A 269 -10.57 -16.15 2.18
CA LEU A 269 -11.84 -15.51 1.85
C LEU A 269 -12.87 -16.57 1.43
N ASP A 270 -14.08 -16.43 1.97
CA ASP A 270 -15.24 -17.16 1.47
C ASP A 270 -15.45 -16.81 -0.02
N PRO A 271 -15.52 -17.81 -0.93
CA PRO A 271 -15.79 -17.56 -2.35
C PRO A 271 -17.04 -16.70 -2.62
N ALA A 272 -18.04 -16.76 -1.74
CA ALA A 272 -19.26 -15.97 -1.87
C ALA A 272 -19.04 -14.46 -1.69
N VAL A 273 -17.94 -14.02 -1.06
CA VAL A 273 -17.63 -12.59 -0.87
C VAL A 273 -17.53 -11.85 -2.21
N TRP A 274 -16.99 -12.50 -3.24
CA TRP A 274 -16.79 -11.89 -4.55
C TRP A 274 -18.11 -11.50 -5.22
N ASN A 275 -19.13 -12.33 -5.06
CA ASN A 275 -20.47 -12.04 -5.61
C ASN A 275 -21.14 -10.92 -4.81
N ARG A 276 -20.98 -10.91 -3.48
CA ARG A 276 -21.57 -9.87 -2.63
C ARG A 276 -20.97 -8.47 -2.93
N VAL A 277 -19.65 -8.38 -3.07
CA VAL A 277 -18.98 -7.10 -3.36
C VAL A 277 -19.28 -6.61 -4.78
N ARG A 278 -19.43 -7.52 -5.77
CA ARG A 278 -19.79 -7.18 -7.15
C ARG A 278 -21.27 -6.84 -7.36
N ALA A 279 -22.15 -7.28 -6.48
CA ALA A 279 -23.57 -6.97 -6.58
C ALA A 279 -23.79 -5.46 -6.39
N LYS A 280 -23.94 -4.76 -7.52
CA LYS A 280 -24.25 -3.33 -7.59
C LYS A 280 -25.72 -3.08 -7.35
#